data_78026b33f9d86df803bb6f6aa7ad426b
#
_entry.id   78026b33f9d86df803bb6f6aa7ad426b
#
_cell.length_a   1.000
_cell.length_b   1.000
_cell.length_c   1.000
_cell.angle_alpha   90.00
_cell.angle_beta   90.00
_cell.angle_gamma   90.00
#
_symmetry.space_group_name_H-M   'P 1'
#
loop_
_entity.id
_entity.type
_entity.pdbx_description
1 polymer ?
#
loop_
_entity_poly.entity_id
_entity_poly.type
_entity_poly.pdbx_seq_one_letter_code
_entity_poly.pdbx_strand_id
1 'polypeptide(L)'
;MGKANDSAFEAAKNAYTLYGWLLQEVAKEVGWDKALASNAGVGDRLGGLVGGIVRAKCGERKPDAACISAVLEDGYKGFGIDYEIQAHEGGVTVRYERCPIYEGLAASGIDHATIQQLCEAVAAREFGHLNATVPARTGTAKVRESPGGHCVEEYVLTK
;
A
#
# COMPACT_ATOMS: atom_id res chain seq x y z
N MET A 1 1.79 7.52 17.04
CA MET A 1 0.63 7.72 16.16
C MET A 1 0.85 8.97 15.32
N GLY A 2 1.18 8.80 14.03
CA GLY A 2 1.31 9.90 13.07
C GLY A 2 -0.08 10.38 12.64
N LYS A 3 -0.36 11.67 12.81
CA LYS A 3 -1.59 12.28 12.27
C LYS A 3 -1.38 12.64 10.81
N ALA A 4 -2.35 12.30 9.97
CA ALA A 4 -2.38 12.66 8.57
C ALA A 4 -2.34 14.19 8.38
N ASN A 5 -1.73 14.60 7.28
CA ASN A 5 -1.94 15.91 6.71
C ASN A 5 -3.27 15.87 5.94
N ASP A 6 -4.31 16.49 6.46
CA ASP A 6 -5.65 16.45 5.86
C ASP A 6 -5.67 16.92 4.39
N SER A 7 -4.82 17.87 4.01
CA SER A 7 -4.73 18.31 2.61
C SER A 7 -4.09 17.25 1.71
N ALA A 8 -3.06 16.54 2.16
CA ALA A 8 -2.48 15.44 1.41
C ALA A 8 -3.45 14.28 1.29
N PHE A 9 -4.18 13.97 2.37
CA PHE A 9 -5.24 12.96 2.37
C PHE A 9 -6.33 13.26 1.34
N GLU A 10 -6.90 14.48 1.35
CA GLU A 10 -7.97 14.84 0.41
C GLU A 10 -7.48 14.88 -1.04
N ALA A 11 -6.25 15.35 -1.29
CA ALA A 11 -5.66 15.31 -2.62
C ALA A 11 -5.49 13.89 -3.13
N ALA A 12 -4.96 12.99 -2.31
CA ALA A 12 -4.80 11.58 -2.67
C ALA A 12 -6.17 10.89 -2.86
N LYS A 13 -7.13 11.12 -1.95
CA LYS A 13 -8.49 10.59 -2.06
C LYS A 13 -9.16 11.01 -3.37
N ASN A 14 -9.07 12.29 -3.74
CA ASN A 14 -9.63 12.78 -5.00
C ASN A 14 -8.96 12.12 -6.22
N ALA A 15 -7.65 11.95 -6.20
CA ALA A 15 -6.93 11.24 -7.26
C ALA A 15 -7.41 9.79 -7.40
N TYR A 16 -7.61 9.08 -6.29
CA TYR A 16 -8.14 7.73 -6.31
C TYR A 16 -9.63 7.64 -6.64
N THR A 17 -10.40 8.69 -6.39
CA THR A 17 -11.79 8.78 -6.90
C THR A 17 -11.80 8.83 -8.42
N LEU A 18 -10.98 9.71 -9.04
CA LEU A 18 -10.82 9.76 -10.49
C LEU A 18 -10.32 8.45 -11.07
N TYR A 19 -9.35 7.83 -10.39
CA TYR A 19 -8.83 6.53 -10.78
C TYR A 19 -9.91 5.43 -10.72
N GLY A 20 -10.76 5.45 -9.70
CA GLY A 20 -11.89 4.53 -9.57
C GLY A 20 -12.89 4.67 -10.71
N TRP A 21 -13.20 5.90 -11.15
CA TRP A 21 -14.05 6.12 -12.34
C TRP A 21 -13.38 5.56 -13.60
N LEU A 22 -12.09 5.79 -13.80
CA LEU A 22 -11.34 5.21 -14.93
C LEU A 22 -11.39 3.68 -14.92
N LEU A 23 -11.19 3.05 -13.76
CA LEU A 23 -11.27 1.60 -13.62
C LEU A 23 -12.65 1.06 -14.00
N GLN A 24 -13.72 1.75 -13.61
CA GLN A 24 -15.08 1.36 -13.97
C GLN A 24 -15.33 1.46 -15.48
N GLU A 25 -14.83 2.53 -16.14
CA GLU A 25 -14.93 2.62 -17.60
C GLU A 25 -14.13 1.51 -18.29
N VAL A 26 -12.90 1.22 -17.84
CA VAL A 26 -12.12 0.10 -18.35
C VAL A 26 -12.86 -1.24 -18.12
N ALA A 27 -13.44 -1.43 -16.92
CA ALA A 27 -14.18 -2.66 -16.62
C ALA A 27 -15.44 -2.84 -17.49
N LYS A 28 -16.09 -1.77 -17.93
CA LYS A 28 -17.20 -1.84 -18.90
C LYS A 28 -16.74 -2.39 -20.26
N GLU A 29 -15.54 -2.05 -20.70
CA GLU A 29 -15.00 -2.47 -22.00
C GLU A 29 -14.44 -3.90 -21.97
N VAL A 30 -13.73 -4.28 -20.90
CA VAL A 30 -12.97 -5.54 -20.86
C VAL A 30 -13.45 -6.54 -19.80
N GLY A 31 -14.36 -6.16 -18.92
CA GLY A 31 -14.81 -6.91 -17.76
C GLY A 31 -13.90 -6.71 -16.54
N TRP A 32 -14.49 -6.91 -15.33
CA TRP A 32 -13.78 -6.70 -14.06
C TRP A 32 -12.56 -7.61 -13.90
N ASP A 33 -12.61 -8.87 -14.32
CA ASP A 33 -11.48 -9.81 -14.20
C ASP A 33 -10.22 -9.26 -14.90
N LYS A 34 -10.38 -8.72 -16.11
CA LYS A 34 -9.27 -8.14 -16.85
C LYS A 34 -8.81 -6.80 -16.28
N ALA A 35 -9.75 -5.98 -15.81
CA ALA A 35 -9.42 -4.72 -15.15
C ALA A 35 -8.64 -4.96 -13.85
N LEU A 36 -9.04 -5.91 -13.02
CA LEU A 36 -8.34 -6.34 -11.81
C LEU A 36 -6.93 -6.86 -12.12
N ALA A 37 -6.81 -7.75 -13.11
CA ALA A 37 -5.51 -8.29 -13.52
C ALA A 37 -4.54 -7.20 -14.03
N SER A 38 -5.06 -6.23 -14.79
CA SER A 38 -4.27 -5.08 -15.26
C SER A 38 -3.87 -4.17 -14.11
N ASN A 39 -4.80 -3.89 -13.18
CA ASN A 39 -4.53 -3.09 -11.98
C ASN A 39 -3.46 -3.75 -11.10
N ALA A 40 -3.47 -5.07 -10.95
CA ALA A 40 -2.46 -5.79 -10.16
C ALA A 40 -1.02 -5.51 -10.65
N GLY A 41 -0.82 -5.27 -11.96
CA GLY A 41 0.48 -4.90 -12.52
C GLY A 41 1.06 -3.58 -11.99
N VAL A 42 0.23 -2.72 -11.38
CA VAL A 42 0.69 -1.52 -10.69
C VAL A 42 1.54 -1.90 -9.47
N GLY A 43 1.23 -3.01 -8.80
CA GLY A 43 1.98 -3.51 -7.65
C GLY A 43 3.45 -3.79 -7.97
N ASP A 44 3.77 -4.34 -9.13
CA ASP A 44 5.17 -4.57 -9.55
C ASP A 44 5.95 -3.26 -9.66
N ARG A 45 5.31 -2.20 -10.17
CA ARG A 45 5.92 -0.87 -10.30
C ARG A 45 6.09 -0.20 -8.95
N LEU A 46 5.08 -0.31 -8.06
CA LEU A 46 5.15 0.19 -6.70
C LEU A 46 6.26 -0.51 -5.92
N GLY A 47 6.34 -1.84 -6.00
CA GLY A 47 7.42 -2.61 -5.38
C GLY A 47 8.81 -2.18 -5.87
N GLY A 48 8.95 -1.91 -7.17
CA GLY A 48 10.19 -1.37 -7.73
C GLY A 48 10.55 0.02 -7.19
N LEU A 49 9.56 0.91 -7.11
CA LEU A 49 9.72 2.26 -6.57
C LEU A 49 10.10 2.23 -5.09
N VAL A 50 9.32 1.53 -4.26
CA VAL A 50 9.56 1.41 -2.81
C VAL A 50 10.89 0.72 -2.54
N GLY A 51 11.21 -0.36 -3.27
CA GLY A 51 12.52 -1.03 -3.17
C GLY A 51 13.69 -0.11 -3.51
N GLY A 52 13.53 0.78 -4.51
CA GLY A 52 14.51 1.82 -4.83
C GLY A 52 14.70 2.82 -3.68
N ILE A 53 13.60 3.27 -3.07
CA ILE A 53 13.64 4.18 -1.92
C ILE A 53 14.31 3.51 -0.71
N VAL A 54 13.99 2.25 -0.42
CA VAL A 54 14.61 1.49 0.67
C VAL A 54 16.12 1.40 0.45
N ARG A 55 16.57 1.01 -0.74
CA ARG A 55 18.01 0.95 -1.06
C ARG A 55 18.69 2.30 -0.94
N ALA A 56 18.07 3.36 -1.42
CA ALA A 56 18.63 4.71 -1.36
C ALA A 56 18.78 5.22 0.09
N LYS A 57 17.81 4.93 0.95
CA LYS A 57 17.81 5.39 2.35
C LYS A 57 18.56 4.48 3.31
N CYS A 58 18.42 3.16 3.15
CA CYS A 58 19.03 2.17 4.04
C CYS A 58 20.41 1.69 3.55
N GLY A 59 20.81 2.07 2.33
CA GLY A 59 22.00 1.55 1.69
C GLY A 59 21.85 0.10 1.21
N GLU A 60 22.94 -0.48 0.70
CA GLU A 60 22.97 -1.88 0.24
C GLU A 60 23.05 -2.90 1.39
N ARG A 61 23.12 -2.42 2.64
CA ARG A 61 23.09 -3.30 3.81
C ARG A 61 21.69 -3.85 4.04
N LYS A 62 21.60 -4.92 4.82
CA LYS A 62 20.33 -5.40 5.36
C LYS A 62 19.62 -4.22 6.06
N PRO A 63 18.43 -3.78 5.60
CA PRO A 63 17.71 -2.74 6.29
C PRO A 63 17.31 -3.23 7.69
N ASP A 64 17.53 -2.42 8.70
CA ASP A 64 17.02 -2.66 10.05
C ASP A 64 15.59 -2.13 10.23
N ALA A 65 14.97 -2.43 11.36
CA ALA A 65 13.61 -1.99 11.66
C ALA A 65 13.49 -0.47 11.71
N ALA A 66 14.51 0.24 12.17
CA ALA A 66 14.51 1.71 12.24
C ALA A 66 14.50 2.33 10.85
N CYS A 67 15.33 1.82 9.94
CA CYS A 67 15.35 2.30 8.56
C CYS A 67 14.03 2.01 7.82
N ILE A 68 13.50 0.81 7.95
CA ILE A 68 12.19 0.45 7.36
C ILE A 68 11.10 1.37 7.91
N SER A 69 11.04 1.58 9.23
CA SER A 69 10.07 2.50 9.84
C SER A 69 10.16 3.91 9.27
N ALA A 70 11.36 4.45 9.11
CA ALA A 70 11.56 5.80 8.55
C ALA A 70 11.10 5.90 7.09
N VAL A 71 11.35 4.88 6.27
CA VAL A 71 10.87 4.84 4.87
C VAL A 71 9.35 4.83 4.82
N LEU A 72 8.72 3.98 5.64
CA LEU A 72 7.27 3.85 5.70
C LEU A 72 6.59 5.12 6.22
N GLU A 73 7.15 5.75 7.28
CA GLU A 73 6.65 7.02 7.78
C GLU A 73 6.59 8.11 6.71
N ASP A 74 7.66 8.28 5.95
CA ASP A 74 7.71 9.28 4.89
C ASP A 74 6.66 8.99 3.80
N GLY A 75 6.51 7.71 3.42
CA GLY A 75 5.49 7.29 2.46
C GLY A 75 4.07 7.58 2.96
N TYR A 76 3.73 7.14 4.16
CA TYR A 76 2.38 7.35 4.71
C TYR A 76 2.04 8.81 4.96
N LYS A 77 3.00 9.62 5.44
CA LYS A 77 2.84 11.07 5.55
C LYS A 77 2.59 11.73 4.20
N GLY A 78 3.30 11.30 3.17
CA GLY A 78 3.14 11.82 1.81
C GLY A 78 1.76 11.54 1.23
N PHE A 79 1.15 10.39 1.56
CA PHE A 79 -0.21 10.02 1.17
C PHE A 79 -1.29 10.53 2.12
N GLY A 80 -0.92 11.09 3.27
CA GLY A 80 -1.88 11.51 4.29
C GLY A 80 -2.58 10.35 5.00
N ILE A 81 -1.96 9.17 5.05
CA ILE A 81 -2.49 7.98 5.75
C ILE A 81 -2.33 8.16 7.25
N ASP A 82 -3.38 7.86 8.03
CA ASP A 82 -3.26 7.72 9.49
C ASP A 82 -2.72 6.33 9.80
N TYR A 83 -1.57 6.27 10.47
CA TYR A 83 -0.84 5.03 10.71
C TYR A 83 -0.31 4.90 12.13
N GLU A 84 -0.10 3.67 12.54
CA GLU A 84 0.69 3.28 13.70
C GLU A 84 1.80 2.34 13.25
N ILE A 85 3.05 2.66 13.56
CA ILE A 85 4.22 1.84 13.26
C ILE A 85 4.77 1.30 14.57
N GLN A 86 4.97 -0.01 14.63
CA GLN A 86 5.58 -0.71 15.75
C GLN A 86 6.82 -1.46 15.27
N ALA A 87 8.00 -0.95 15.63
CA ALA A 87 9.26 -1.67 15.45
C ALA A 87 9.45 -2.68 16.59
N HIS A 88 9.90 -3.89 16.25
CA HIS A 88 10.18 -4.96 17.19
C HIS A 88 11.43 -5.73 16.74
N GLU A 89 11.94 -6.66 17.58
CA GLU A 89 13.19 -7.39 17.29
C GLU A 89 13.16 -8.15 15.96
N GLY A 90 11.98 -8.65 15.55
CA GLY A 90 11.79 -9.41 14.31
C GLY A 90 11.40 -8.57 13.09
N GLY A 91 11.18 -7.25 13.23
CA GLY A 91 10.72 -6.44 12.09
C GLY A 91 9.90 -5.21 12.44
N VAL A 92 8.94 -4.92 11.58
CA VAL A 92 8.06 -3.74 11.71
C VAL A 92 6.63 -4.17 11.36
N THR A 93 5.69 -3.81 12.21
CA THR A 93 4.26 -3.92 11.93
C THR A 93 3.68 -2.53 11.73
N VAL A 94 2.88 -2.35 10.70
CA VAL A 94 2.14 -1.12 10.44
C VAL A 94 0.66 -1.39 10.42
N ARG A 95 -0.09 -0.56 11.10
CA ARG A 95 -1.54 -0.56 11.08
C ARG A 95 -2.04 0.79 10.61
N TYR A 96 -3.00 0.81 9.70
CA TYR A 96 -3.64 2.05 9.26
C TYR A 96 -5.14 1.87 9.03
N GLU A 97 -5.89 2.86 9.46
CA GLU A 97 -7.37 2.88 9.47
C GLU A 97 -7.91 3.79 8.38
N ARG A 98 -7.37 5.00 8.31
CA ARG A 98 -7.74 5.98 7.31
C ARG A 98 -6.80 5.88 6.12
N CYS A 99 -7.33 5.45 4.98
CA CYS A 99 -6.56 5.24 3.76
C CYS A 99 -7.22 5.97 2.57
N PRO A 100 -6.55 6.97 1.96
CA PRO A 100 -7.13 7.73 0.87
C PRO A 100 -7.37 6.89 -0.40
N ILE A 101 -6.61 5.80 -0.57
CA ILE A 101 -6.81 4.84 -1.67
C ILE A 101 -8.19 4.20 -1.51
N TYR A 102 -8.44 3.60 -0.35
CA TYR A 102 -9.71 2.93 -0.05
C TYR A 102 -10.88 3.92 -0.14
N GLU A 103 -10.77 5.07 0.53
CA GLU A 103 -11.84 6.04 0.58
C GLU A 103 -12.12 6.70 -0.79
N GLY A 104 -11.09 6.89 -1.60
CA GLY A 104 -11.24 7.41 -2.96
C GLY A 104 -11.96 6.41 -3.88
N LEU A 105 -11.57 5.14 -3.84
CA LEU A 105 -12.25 4.09 -4.60
C LEU A 105 -13.70 3.91 -4.15
N ALA A 106 -13.98 3.95 -2.84
CA ALA A 106 -15.34 3.91 -2.32
C ALA A 106 -16.17 5.12 -2.75
N ALA A 107 -15.58 6.34 -2.73
CA ALA A 107 -16.23 7.55 -3.19
C ALA A 107 -16.53 7.53 -4.70
N SER A 108 -15.80 6.77 -5.50
CA SER A 108 -16.12 6.56 -6.92
C SER A 108 -17.33 5.65 -7.16
N GLY A 109 -17.84 4.96 -6.11
CA GLY A 109 -18.97 4.04 -6.19
C GLY A 109 -18.59 2.57 -6.36
N ILE A 110 -17.30 2.23 -6.27
CA ILE A 110 -16.85 0.82 -6.25
C ILE A 110 -17.19 0.21 -4.89
N ASP A 111 -17.77 -0.99 -4.90
CA ASP A 111 -18.16 -1.70 -3.68
C ASP A 111 -16.95 -2.21 -2.90
N HIS A 112 -17.16 -2.50 -1.60
CA HIS A 112 -16.11 -2.94 -0.70
C HIS A 112 -15.38 -4.21 -1.16
N ALA A 113 -16.12 -5.21 -1.66
CA ALA A 113 -15.53 -6.48 -2.06
C ALA A 113 -14.59 -6.30 -3.27
N THR A 114 -15.00 -5.48 -4.23
CA THR A 114 -14.17 -5.12 -5.40
C THR A 114 -12.93 -4.30 -4.97
N ILE A 115 -13.08 -3.34 -4.05
CA ILE A 115 -11.95 -2.58 -3.52
C ILE A 115 -10.96 -3.51 -2.79
N GLN A 116 -11.46 -4.44 -1.99
CA GLN A 116 -10.62 -5.40 -1.30
C GLN A 116 -9.79 -6.22 -2.30
N GLN A 117 -10.41 -6.76 -3.34
CA GLN A 117 -9.70 -7.49 -4.41
C GLN A 117 -8.65 -6.64 -5.12
N LEU A 118 -8.97 -5.38 -5.43
CA LEU A 118 -8.03 -4.42 -6.04
C LEU A 118 -6.79 -4.22 -5.14
N CYS A 119 -7.01 -3.96 -3.86
CA CYS A 119 -5.93 -3.71 -2.91
C CYS A 119 -5.09 -4.98 -2.67
N GLU A 120 -5.72 -6.14 -2.49
CA GLU A 120 -5.03 -7.42 -2.28
C GLU A 120 -4.16 -7.80 -3.50
N ALA A 121 -4.69 -7.63 -4.71
CA ALA A 121 -3.95 -7.95 -5.94
C ALA A 121 -2.73 -7.04 -6.15
N VAL A 122 -2.85 -5.75 -5.85
CA VAL A 122 -1.72 -4.80 -5.90
C VAL A 122 -0.70 -5.12 -4.81
N ALA A 123 -1.15 -5.31 -3.56
CA ALA A 123 -0.27 -5.60 -2.44
C ALA A 123 0.51 -6.91 -2.62
N ALA A 124 -0.15 -7.96 -3.11
CA ALA A 124 0.52 -9.25 -3.37
C ALA A 124 1.69 -9.11 -4.35
N ARG A 125 1.54 -8.32 -5.42
CA ARG A 125 2.61 -8.08 -6.40
C ARG A 125 3.67 -7.12 -5.88
N GLU A 126 3.28 -6.06 -5.19
CA GLU A 126 4.20 -5.11 -4.57
C GLU A 126 5.11 -5.83 -3.58
N PHE A 127 4.54 -6.58 -2.64
CA PHE A 127 5.33 -7.35 -1.66
C PHE A 127 6.11 -8.49 -2.31
N GLY A 128 5.58 -9.14 -3.33
CA GLY A 128 6.31 -10.14 -4.12
C GLY A 128 7.58 -9.54 -4.72
N HIS A 129 7.48 -8.36 -5.35
CA HIS A 129 8.63 -7.65 -5.90
C HIS A 129 9.62 -7.18 -4.82
N LEU A 130 9.12 -6.58 -3.74
CA LEU A 130 9.93 -6.14 -2.62
C LEU A 130 10.69 -7.30 -1.96
N ASN A 131 10.04 -8.43 -1.74
CA ASN A 131 10.66 -9.62 -1.13
C ASN A 131 11.77 -10.20 -2.01
N ALA A 132 11.65 -10.08 -3.33
CA ALA A 132 12.65 -10.52 -4.28
C ALA A 132 13.85 -9.57 -4.41
N THR A 133 13.65 -8.25 -4.18
CA THR A 133 14.62 -7.21 -4.52
C THR A 133 15.28 -6.53 -3.32
N VAL A 134 14.67 -6.59 -2.14
CA VAL A 134 15.22 -6.02 -0.90
C VAL A 134 15.80 -7.14 -0.05
N PRO A 135 17.14 -7.17 0.17
CA PRO A 135 17.79 -8.26 0.91
C PRO A 135 17.25 -8.41 2.33
N ALA A 136 17.16 -9.67 2.76
CA ALA A 136 16.90 -10.06 4.15
C ALA A 136 15.60 -9.51 4.77
N ARG A 137 14.57 -9.32 3.94
CA ARG A 137 13.24 -9.02 4.46
C ARG A 137 12.18 -9.78 3.67
N THR A 138 11.12 -10.13 4.37
CA THR A 138 9.85 -10.54 3.77
C THR A 138 8.75 -9.61 4.25
N GLY A 139 7.82 -9.27 3.37
CA GLY A 139 6.69 -8.43 3.73
C GLY A 139 5.39 -9.07 3.28
N THR A 140 4.34 -8.79 4.02
CA THR A 140 2.98 -9.19 3.71
C THR A 140 2.04 -8.04 4.04
N ALA A 141 0.92 -7.97 3.34
CA ALA A 141 -0.16 -7.03 3.64
C ALA A 141 -1.47 -7.78 3.83
N LYS A 142 -2.21 -7.40 4.86
CA LYS A 142 -3.59 -7.82 5.09
C LYS A 142 -4.51 -6.61 4.87
N VAL A 143 -5.32 -6.67 3.84
CA VAL A 143 -6.33 -5.64 3.53
C VAL A 143 -7.49 -5.77 4.52
N ARG A 144 -8.12 -4.63 4.86
CA ARG A 144 -9.25 -4.58 5.78
C ARG A 144 -10.41 -5.49 5.33
N GLU A 145 -11.01 -6.18 6.29
CA GLU A 145 -12.11 -7.11 6.07
C GLU A 145 -13.49 -6.42 6.01
N SER A 146 -13.56 -5.16 6.43
CA SER A 146 -14.79 -4.37 6.43
C SER A 146 -14.49 -2.89 6.20
N PRO A 147 -15.47 -2.07 5.77
CA PRO A 147 -15.28 -0.64 5.54
C PRO A 147 -14.71 0.14 6.74
N GLY A 148 -15.12 -0.21 7.97
CA GLY A 148 -14.62 0.39 9.21
C GLY A 148 -13.39 -0.32 9.80
N GLY A 149 -12.84 -1.31 9.10
CA GLY A 149 -11.67 -2.05 9.54
C GLY A 149 -10.36 -1.31 9.26
N HIS A 150 -9.27 -1.97 9.59
CA HIS A 150 -7.91 -1.48 9.35
C HIS A 150 -7.13 -2.43 8.46
N CYS A 151 -6.13 -1.90 7.77
CA CYS A 151 -5.15 -2.70 7.05
C CYS A 151 -3.93 -2.92 7.94
N VAL A 152 -3.23 -4.02 7.73
CA VAL A 152 -1.98 -4.34 8.43
C VAL A 152 -0.93 -4.74 7.42
N GLU A 153 0.26 -4.18 7.55
CA GLU A 153 1.45 -4.62 6.83
C GLU A 153 2.47 -5.14 7.84
N GLU A 154 3.11 -6.24 7.51
CA GLU A 154 4.17 -6.84 8.30
C GLU A 154 5.45 -6.95 7.48
N TYR A 155 6.53 -6.49 8.04
CA TYR A 155 7.88 -6.53 7.46
C TYR A 155 8.77 -7.33 8.38
N VAL A 156 8.98 -8.61 8.06
CA VAL A 156 9.83 -9.51 8.82
C VAL A 156 11.27 -9.38 8.33
N LEU A 157 12.19 -9.12 9.25
CA LEU A 157 13.62 -9.08 8.98
C LEU A 157 14.21 -10.47 9.17
N THR A 158 14.76 -11.04 8.11
CA THR A 158 15.46 -12.34 8.20
C THR A 158 16.87 -12.13 8.75
N LYS A 159 17.30 -13.00 9.69
CA LYS A 159 18.63 -12.99 10.31
C LYS A 159 19.74 -13.28 9.30
#